data_3b5d0065dee54f01d9c78cf95e8a773b
#
_entry.id   3b5d0065dee54f01d9c78cf95e8a773b
#
_cell.length_a   1.000
_cell.length_b   1.000
_cell.length_c   1.000
_cell.angle_alpha   90.00
_cell.angle_beta   90.00
_cell.angle_gamma   90.00
#
_symmetry.space_group_name_H-M   'P 1'
#
loop_
_entity.id
_entity.type
_entity.pdbx_description
1 polymer ?
#
loop_
_entity_poly.entity_id
_entity_poly.type
_entity_poly.pdbx_seq_one_letter_code
_entity_poly.pdbx_strand_id
1 'polypeptide(L)'
;MDEQTTSGVGVLDKAALVLGALEAGPATLAQLVSSTGLARPTAHRLAVALEYHRMVARDMQGRFILGPRLQELSSAAGEDRLLQASMPVLQALRDHTKESSQLFRRQGDYRVCVAASEREMGLRDSIPVGATLSMSAGSAAQVLLAWEEPDRLHRGLYGASFNATMLSEVRRRGW
;
A
#
# COMPACT_ATOMS: atom_id res chain seq x y z
N MET A 1 4.87 -20.02 -7.34
CA MET A 1 5.65 -20.21 -6.07
C MET A 1 6.50 -18.97 -5.99
N ASP A 2 5.93 -17.92 -5.35
CA ASP A 2 6.57 -16.60 -5.29
C ASP A 2 7.87 -16.71 -4.50
N GLU A 3 8.94 -16.29 -5.13
CA GLU A 3 10.23 -16.05 -4.50
C GLU A 3 10.03 -14.92 -3.48
N GLN A 4 9.66 -15.30 -2.24
CA GLN A 4 9.60 -14.36 -1.14
C GLN A 4 11.01 -13.81 -0.96
N THR A 5 11.20 -12.56 -1.38
CA THR A 5 12.43 -11.81 -1.15
C THR A 5 12.68 -11.74 0.35
N THR A 6 13.53 -12.61 0.88
CA THR A 6 13.90 -12.60 2.29
C THR A 6 14.94 -11.51 2.53
N SER A 7 14.81 -10.77 3.64
CA SER A 7 15.77 -9.72 4.02
C SER A 7 17.13 -10.27 4.46
N GLY A 8 17.26 -11.60 4.59
CA GLY A 8 18.40 -12.28 5.21
C GLY A 8 18.34 -12.30 6.74
N VAL A 9 17.37 -11.62 7.36
CA VAL A 9 17.14 -11.61 8.81
C VAL A 9 15.78 -12.25 9.13
N GLY A 10 15.76 -13.57 9.15
CA GLY A 10 14.52 -14.35 9.20
C GLY A 10 13.58 -14.05 10.38
N VAL A 11 14.06 -13.46 11.49
CA VAL A 11 13.18 -13.02 12.57
C VAL A 11 12.41 -11.76 12.18
N LEU A 12 13.02 -10.83 11.45
CA LEU A 12 12.35 -9.62 10.94
C LEU A 12 11.34 -9.97 9.86
N ASP A 13 11.70 -10.87 8.94
CA ASP A 13 10.78 -11.34 7.90
C ASP A 13 9.51 -11.94 8.51
N LYS A 14 9.66 -12.79 9.52
CA LYS A 14 8.53 -13.41 10.23
C LYS A 14 7.72 -12.40 11.06
N ALA A 15 8.38 -11.41 11.66
CA ALA A 15 7.68 -10.34 12.38
C ALA A 15 6.85 -9.48 11.41
N ALA A 16 7.39 -9.15 10.23
CA ALA A 16 6.68 -8.45 9.17
C ALA A 16 5.46 -9.24 8.69
N LEU A 17 5.56 -10.57 8.53
CA LEU A 17 4.41 -11.43 8.20
C LEU A 17 3.30 -11.34 9.24
N VAL A 18 3.64 -11.33 10.54
CA VAL A 18 2.63 -11.19 11.61
C VAL A 18 1.95 -9.83 11.55
N LEU A 19 2.71 -8.75 11.35
CA LEU A 19 2.14 -7.40 11.20
C LEU A 19 1.25 -7.29 9.95
N GLY A 20 1.72 -7.79 8.81
CA GLY A 20 0.94 -7.79 7.56
C GLY A 20 -0.37 -8.59 7.67
N ALA A 21 -0.37 -9.71 8.41
CA ALA A 21 -1.60 -10.47 8.65
C ALA A 21 -2.64 -9.69 9.47
N LEU A 22 -2.21 -8.71 10.27
CA LEU A 22 -3.09 -7.85 11.08
C LEU A 22 -3.60 -6.61 10.32
N GLU A 23 -3.11 -6.33 9.13
CA GLU A 23 -3.64 -5.26 8.26
C GLU A 23 -5.09 -5.53 7.84
N ALA A 24 -5.45 -6.81 7.69
CA ALA A 24 -6.81 -7.23 7.37
C ALA A 24 -7.80 -7.09 8.56
N GLY A 25 -7.30 -6.82 9.77
CA GLY A 25 -8.11 -6.64 10.97
C GLY A 25 -7.71 -7.56 12.14
N PRO A 26 -8.51 -7.56 13.23
CA PRO A 26 -8.23 -8.35 14.44
C PRO A 26 -8.16 -9.85 14.16
N ALA A 27 -7.11 -10.52 14.65
CA ALA A 27 -6.88 -11.94 14.43
C ALA A 27 -6.59 -12.71 15.72
N THR A 28 -7.14 -13.91 15.85
CA THR A 28 -6.75 -14.90 16.87
C THR A 28 -5.39 -15.52 16.51
N LEU A 29 -4.74 -16.17 17.47
CA LEU A 29 -3.51 -16.91 17.18
C LEU A 29 -3.68 -17.98 16.09
N ALA A 30 -4.83 -18.64 16.05
CA ALA A 30 -5.12 -19.64 15.01
C ALA A 30 -5.18 -19.01 13.61
N GLN A 31 -5.81 -17.85 13.49
CA GLN A 31 -5.87 -17.07 12.24
C GLN A 31 -4.48 -16.57 11.82
N LEU A 32 -3.66 -16.07 12.75
CA LEU A 32 -2.27 -15.69 12.44
C LEU A 32 -1.45 -16.88 11.93
N VAL A 33 -1.58 -18.06 12.55
CA VAL A 33 -0.91 -19.28 12.07
C VAL A 33 -1.36 -19.62 10.65
N SER A 34 -2.66 -19.58 10.39
CA SER A 34 -3.22 -19.90 9.06
C SER A 34 -2.80 -18.92 7.98
N SER A 35 -2.79 -17.62 8.28
CA SER A 35 -2.47 -16.57 7.29
C SER A 35 -0.97 -16.42 7.03
N THR A 36 -0.12 -16.66 8.04
CA THR A 36 1.34 -16.50 7.92
C THR A 36 2.07 -17.78 7.54
N GLY A 37 1.46 -18.94 7.71
CA GLY A 37 2.12 -20.25 7.55
C GLY A 37 3.17 -20.55 8.62
N LEU A 38 3.32 -19.72 9.66
CA LEU A 38 4.28 -19.91 10.72
C LEU A 38 3.82 -21.03 11.67
N ALA A 39 4.77 -21.80 12.19
CA ALA A 39 4.49 -22.74 13.29
C ALA A 39 3.89 -21.99 14.50
N ARG A 40 2.87 -22.57 15.12
CA ARG A 40 2.13 -21.98 16.25
C ARG A 40 3.02 -21.39 17.36
N PRO A 41 4.08 -22.10 17.85
CA PRO A 41 4.98 -21.53 18.85
C PRO A 41 5.72 -20.29 18.36
N THR A 42 6.10 -20.26 17.10
CA THR A 42 6.80 -19.13 16.46
C THR A 42 5.87 -17.92 16.34
N ALA A 43 4.67 -18.11 15.81
CA ALA A 43 3.66 -17.06 15.67
C ALA A 43 3.32 -16.47 17.05
N HIS A 44 3.11 -17.31 18.05
CA HIS A 44 2.82 -16.86 19.43
C HIS A 44 3.96 -16.04 20.02
N ARG A 45 5.22 -16.55 19.97
CA ARG A 45 6.39 -15.82 20.48
C ARG A 45 6.57 -14.47 19.81
N LEU A 46 6.40 -14.40 18.50
CA LEU A 46 6.51 -13.14 17.76
C LEU A 46 5.39 -12.18 18.12
N ALA A 47 4.14 -12.65 18.18
CA ALA A 47 3.02 -11.81 18.57
C ALA A 47 3.20 -11.23 19.98
N VAL A 48 3.67 -12.03 20.95
CA VAL A 48 3.96 -11.57 22.33
C VAL A 48 5.14 -10.60 22.36
N ALA A 49 6.20 -10.83 21.56
CA ALA A 49 7.33 -9.92 21.47
C ALA A 49 6.92 -8.58 20.85
N LEU A 50 6.11 -8.61 19.79
CA LEU A 50 5.56 -7.39 19.17
C LEU A 50 4.59 -6.67 20.12
N GLU A 51 3.82 -7.40 20.94
CA GLU A 51 2.95 -6.84 21.97
C GLU A 51 3.77 -6.12 23.07
N TYR A 52 4.88 -6.73 23.52
CA TYR A 52 5.82 -6.10 24.45
C TYR A 52 6.35 -4.75 23.90
N HIS A 53 6.65 -4.69 22.61
CA HIS A 53 7.10 -3.47 21.94
C HIS A 53 5.95 -2.56 21.47
N ARG A 54 4.71 -2.86 21.86
CA ARG A 54 3.51 -2.07 21.51
C ARG A 54 3.23 -1.95 20.01
N MET A 55 3.91 -2.76 19.18
CA MET A 55 3.62 -2.87 17.73
C MET A 55 2.37 -3.70 17.45
N VAL A 56 2.02 -4.58 18.39
CA VAL A 56 0.78 -5.35 18.44
C VAL A 56 0.11 -5.04 19.76
N ALA A 57 -1.21 -5.14 19.82
CA ALA A 57 -2.02 -5.03 21.04
C ALA A 57 -3.10 -6.12 21.03
N ARG A 58 -3.93 -6.15 22.06
CA ARG A 58 -5.11 -7.01 22.11
C ARG A 58 -6.37 -6.18 22.22
N ASP A 59 -7.41 -6.62 21.51
CA ASP A 59 -8.74 -6.07 21.68
C ASP A 59 -9.45 -6.65 22.92
N MET A 60 -10.66 -6.20 23.17
CA MET A 60 -11.47 -6.66 24.31
C MET A 60 -11.83 -8.16 24.23
N GLN A 61 -11.73 -8.78 23.06
CA GLN A 61 -11.95 -10.21 22.84
C GLN A 61 -10.64 -11.02 22.93
N GLY A 62 -9.51 -10.38 23.25
CA GLY A 62 -8.18 -11.00 23.34
C GLY A 62 -7.55 -11.32 21.98
N ARG A 63 -8.11 -10.82 20.86
CA ARG A 63 -7.53 -10.96 19.52
C ARG A 63 -6.39 -9.98 19.35
N PHE A 64 -5.38 -10.36 18.58
CA PHE A 64 -4.28 -9.47 18.20
C PHE A 64 -4.75 -8.41 17.21
N ILE A 65 -4.31 -7.18 17.40
CA ILE A 65 -4.52 -6.01 16.52
C ILE A 65 -3.21 -5.25 16.36
N LEU A 66 -3.11 -4.39 15.35
CA LEU A 66 -1.98 -3.46 15.23
C LEU A 66 -1.93 -2.52 16.44
N GLY A 67 -0.75 -2.36 17.02
CA GLY A 67 -0.55 -1.61 18.26
C GLY A 67 -0.22 -0.12 18.04
N PRO A 68 -0.35 0.70 19.11
CA PRO A 68 -0.20 2.16 19.01
C PRO A 68 1.21 2.62 18.62
N ARG A 69 2.25 1.81 18.85
CA ARG A 69 3.62 2.14 18.48
C ARG A 69 3.80 2.35 16.98
N LEU A 70 3.03 1.67 16.15
CA LEU A 70 3.07 1.84 14.70
C LEU A 70 2.62 3.23 14.28
N GLN A 71 1.62 3.78 14.95
CA GLN A 71 1.17 5.15 14.69
C GLN A 71 2.19 6.18 15.20
N GLU A 72 2.81 5.96 16.37
CA GLU A 72 3.90 6.80 16.89
C GLU A 72 5.09 6.82 15.93
N LEU A 73 5.47 5.66 15.38
CA LEU A 73 6.55 5.55 14.39
C LEU A 73 6.19 6.23 13.07
N SER A 74 4.96 6.07 12.62
CA SER A 74 4.46 6.75 11.42
C SER A 74 4.53 8.28 11.58
N SER A 75 4.11 8.79 12.73
CA SER A 75 4.18 10.22 13.05
C SER A 75 5.63 10.72 13.16
N ALA A 76 6.51 9.92 13.77
CA ALA A 76 7.93 10.25 13.92
C ALA A 76 8.73 10.13 12.61
N ALA A 77 8.29 9.27 11.68
CA ALA A 77 8.89 9.15 10.34
C ALA A 77 8.69 10.42 9.49
N GLY A 78 7.98 11.37 10.04
CA GLY A 78 7.61 12.62 9.41
C GLY A 78 6.28 12.46 8.68
N GLU A 79 5.41 13.41 8.89
CA GLU A 79 4.23 13.54 8.04
C GLU A 79 4.72 13.56 6.60
N ASP A 80 4.16 12.69 5.79
CA ASP A 80 4.51 12.57 4.38
C ASP A 80 4.29 13.92 3.68
N ARG A 81 5.37 14.66 3.45
CA ARG A 81 5.33 16.00 2.82
C ARG A 81 4.57 15.99 1.50
N LEU A 82 4.68 14.88 0.75
CA LEU A 82 3.91 14.72 -0.48
C LEU A 82 2.41 14.66 -0.15
N LEU A 83 2.02 13.91 0.86
CA LEU A 83 0.63 13.76 1.25
C LEU A 83 0.03 15.09 1.73
N GLN A 84 0.76 15.82 2.58
CA GLN A 84 0.35 17.15 3.03
C GLN A 84 0.23 18.15 1.87
N ALA A 85 1.25 18.19 0.99
CA ALA A 85 1.26 19.09 -0.16
C ALA A 85 0.22 18.70 -1.23
N SER A 86 -0.20 17.44 -1.29
CA SER A 86 -1.12 16.96 -2.31
C SER A 86 -2.57 17.39 -2.11
N MET A 87 -3.03 17.49 -0.86
CA MET A 87 -4.46 17.75 -0.59
C MET A 87 -4.97 19.06 -1.21
N PRO A 88 -4.31 20.21 -1.07
CA PRO A 88 -4.75 21.43 -1.74
C PRO A 88 -4.74 21.30 -3.28
N VAL A 89 -3.77 20.57 -3.84
CA VAL A 89 -3.66 20.35 -5.28
C VAL A 89 -4.80 19.47 -5.79
N LEU A 90 -5.10 18.37 -5.09
CA LEU A 90 -6.21 17.48 -5.42
C LEU A 90 -7.56 18.21 -5.35
N GLN A 91 -7.76 19.04 -4.33
CA GLN A 91 -8.98 19.84 -4.20
C GLN A 91 -9.11 20.85 -5.34
N ALA A 92 -8.05 21.59 -5.65
CA ALA A 92 -8.04 22.54 -6.75
C ALA A 92 -8.30 21.85 -8.10
N LEU A 93 -7.72 20.67 -8.32
CA LEU A 93 -7.92 19.89 -9.53
C LEU A 93 -9.38 19.43 -9.64
N ARG A 94 -9.95 18.86 -8.57
CA ARG A 94 -11.38 18.49 -8.51
C ARG A 94 -12.28 19.70 -8.82
N ASP A 95 -12.02 20.84 -8.19
CA ASP A 95 -12.84 22.04 -8.34
C ASP A 95 -12.79 22.61 -9.75
N HIS A 96 -11.62 22.51 -10.42
CA HIS A 96 -11.42 22.96 -11.77
C HIS A 96 -12.04 22.01 -12.81
N THR A 97 -11.80 20.71 -12.67
CA THR A 97 -12.24 19.70 -13.64
C THR A 97 -13.65 19.20 -13.41
N LYS A 98 -14.18 19.37 -12.19
CA LYS A 98 -15.43 18.77 -11.69
C LYS A 98 -15.39 17.24 -11.64
N GLU A 99 -14.20 16.66 -11.64
CA GLU A 99 -13.97 15.22 -11.53
C GLU A 99 -13.22 14.87 -10.25
N SER A 100 -13.36 13.61 -9.79
CA SER A 100 -12.58 13.10 -8.65
C SER A 100 -11.10 13.09 -9.00
N SER A 101 -10.26 13.44 -8.04
CA SER A 101 -8.80 13.40 -8.18
C SER A 101 -8.17 12.52 -7.10
N GLN A 102 -7.17 11.73 -7.46
CA GLN A 102 -6.53 10.77 -6.57
C GLN A 102 -5.02 10.84 -6.70
N LEU A 103 -4.33 10.60 -5.58
CA LEU A 103 -2.90 10.42 -5.53
C LEU A 103 -2.57 8.95 -5.31
N PHE A 104 -1.73 8.40 -6.20
CA PHE A 104 -1.26 7.03 -6.07
C PHE A 104 0.23 6.97 -5.79
N ARG A 105 0.62 5.97 -4.99
CA ARG A 105 2.00 5.55 -4.83
C ARG A 105 2.18 4.13 -5.36
N ARG A 106 3.28 3.92 -6.08
CA ARG A 106 3.66 2.58 -6.49
C ARG A 106 4.25 1.79 -5.33
N GLN A 107 3.81 0.55 -5.18
CA GLN A 107 4.36 -0.45 -4.26
C GLN A 107 4.54 -1.77 -5.03
N GLY A 108 5.76 -2.01 -5.53
CA GLY A 108 6.03 -3.18 -6.38
C GLY A 108 5.19 -3.20 -7.65
N ASP A 109 4.38 -4.24 -7.80
CA ASP A 109 3.48 -4.45 -8.95
C ASP A 109 2.06 -3.89 -8.73
N TYR A 110 1.89 -3.12 -7.67
CA TYR A 110 0.63 -2.47 -7.32
C TYR A 110 0.83 -0.96 -7.17
N ARG A 111 -0.28 -0.24 -7.20
CA ARG A 111 -0.38 1.15 -6.78
C ARG A 111 -1.43 1.30 -5.69
N VAL A 112 -1.13 2.09 -4.68
CA VAL A 112 -2.02 2.35 -3.54
C VAL A 112 -2.53 3.77 -3.65
N CYS A 113 -3.84 3.98 -3.52
CA CYS A 113 -4.43 5.29 -3.38
C CYS A 113 -4.08 5.85 -1.99
N VAL A 114 -3.29 6.90 -1.93
CA VAL A 114 -2.82 7.48 -0.65
C VAL A 114 -3.56 8.76 -0.28
N ALA A 115 -4.20 9.42 -1.25
CA ALA A 115 -5.11 10.55 -1.03
C ALA A 115 -6.15 10.64 -2.14
N ALA A 116 -7.33 11.15 -1.83
CA ALA A 116 -8.40 11.37 -2.78
C ALA A 116 -9.18 12.66 -2.43
N SER A 117 -9.65 13.33 -3.47
CA SER A 117 -10.63 14.41 -3.38
C SER A 117 -11.77 14.08 -4.35
N GLU A 118 -12.91 13.67 -3.80
CA GLU A 118 -14.03 13.19 -4.58
C GLU A 118 -14.92 14.35 -5.06
N ARG A 119 -15.50 14.20 -6.26
CA ARG A 119 -16.55 15.09 -6.74
C ARG A 119 -17.79 14.94 -5.87
N GLU A 120 -18.50 16.04 -5.66
CA GLU A 120 -19.61 16.08 -4.71
C GLU A 120 -20.89 15.43 -5.24
N MET A 121 -21.13 15.45 -6.55
CA MET A 121 -22.37 14.98 -7.17
C MET A 121 -22.14 14.21 -8.47
N GLY A 122 -23.07 13.29 -8.79
CA GLY A 122 -23.11 12.51 -10.02
C GLY A 122 -22.34 11.18 -9.95
N LEU A 123 -22.21 10.51 -11.11
CA LEU A 123 -21.44 9.30 -11.25
C LEU A 123 -19.97 9.62 -10.99
N ARG A 124 -19.32 8.88 -10.10
CA ARG A 124 -17.93 9.12 -9.71
C ARG A 124 -17.12 7.83 -9.75
N ASP A 125 -15.91 7.95 -10.22
CA ASP A 125 -14.89 6.91 -10.08
C ASP A 125 -14.27 7.05 -8.68
N SER A 126 -14.88 6.35 -7.73
CA SER A 126 -14.48 6.44 -6.32
C SER A 126 -13.49 5.33 -6.00
N ILE A 127 -12.23 5.70 -5.83
CA ILE A 127 -11.19 4.80 -5.36
C ILE A 127 -10.83 5.22 -3.93
N PRO A 128 -11.23 4.44 -2.92
CA PRO A 128 -11.00 4.81 -1.54
C PRO A 128 -9.50 4.86 -1.21
N VAL A 129 -9.12 5.73 -0.28
CA VAL A 129 -7.77 5.76 0.28
C VAL A 129 -7.46 4.40 0.89
N GLY A 130 -6.27 3.85 0.60
CA GLY A 130 -5.85 2.50 0.97
C GLY A 130 -6.16 1.44 -0.10
N ALA A 131 -6.98 1.73 -1.10
CA ALA A 131 -7.25 0.77 -2.18
C ALA A 131 -5.97 0.46 -2.96
N THR A 132 -5.77 -0.82 -3.21
CA THR A 132 -4.63 -1.35 -3.96
C THR A 132 -5.08 -1.83 -5.33
N LEU A 133 -4.45 -1.32 -6.38
CA LEU A 133 -4.74 -1.62 -7.78
C LEU A 133 -3.49 -2.12 -8.50
N SER A 134 -3.67 -3.00 -9.49
CA SER A 134 -2.54 -3.51 -10.29
C SER A 134 -1.88 -2.41 -11.11
N MET A 135 -0.56 -2.53 -11.30
CA MET A 135 0.21 -1.72 -12.26
C MET A 135 0.03 -2.15 -13.71
N SER A 136 -0.70 -3.23 -13.98
CA SER A 136 -0.89 -3.76 -15.34
C SER A 136 -1.93 -3.00 -16.18
N ALA A 137 -2.74 -2.12 -15.59
CA ALA A 137 -3.82 -1.43 -16.30
C ALA A 137 -4.13 -0.05 -15.71
N GLY A 138 -4.75 0.82 -16.52
CA GLY A 138 -5.27 2.13 -16.13
C GLY A 138 -4.29 3.29 -16.29
N SER A 139 -4.81 4.52 -16.34
CA SER A 139 -4.04 5.75 -16.59
C SER A 139 -3.00 6.02 -15.51
N ALA A 140 -3.34 5.87 -14.24
CA ALA A 140 -2.42 6.05 -13.13
C ALA A 140 -1.23 5.08 -13.18
N ALA A 141 -1.44 3.82 -13.64
CA ALA A 141 -0.35 2.87 -13.85
C ALA A 141 0.59 3.35 -14.97
N GLN A 142 0.03 3.85 -16.07
CA GLN A 142 0.83 4.39 -17.18
C GLN A 142 1.68 5.58 -16.72
N VAL A 143 1.10 6.53 -16.00
CA VAL A 143 1.82 7.71 -15.49
C VAL A 143 2.94 7.29 -14.54
N LEU A 144 2.67 6.41 -13.58
CA LEU A 144 3.67 5.94 -12.63
C LEU A 144 4.79 5.13 -13.31
N LEU A 145 4.47 4.37 -14.36
CA LEU A 145 5.45 3.54 -15.06
C LEU A 145 6.25 4.35 -16.11
N ALA A 146 5.67 5.38 -16.68
CA ALA A 146 6.30 6.17 -17.75
C ALA A 146 7.66 6.76 -17.37
N TRP A 147 7.92 7.00 -16.08
CA TRP A 147 9.14 7.65 -15.56
C TRP A 147 10.09 6.69 -14.85
N GLU A 148 9.81 5.39 -14.92
CA GLU A 148 10.66 4.37 -14.30
C GLU A 148 11.93 4.09 -15.11
N GLU A 149 12.95 3.58 -14.42
CA GLU A 149 14.19 3.10 -15.03
C GLU A 149 13.92 1.95 -16.02
N PRO A 150 14.76 1.78 -17.07
CA PRO A 150 14.53 0.83 -18.16
C PRO A 150 14.19 -0.59 -17.72
N ASP A 151 14.90 -1.13 -16.73
CA ASP A 151 14.69 -2.49 -16.25
C ASP A 151 13.33 -2.67 -15.55
N ARG A 152 12.91 -1.67 -14.79
CA ARG A 152 11.61 -1.65 -14.13
C ARG A 152 10.48 -1.41 -15.12
N LEU A 153 10.72 -0.56 -16.12
CA LEU A 153 9.82 -0.32 -17.21
C LEU A 153 9.55 -1.60 -17.99
N HIS A 154 10.61 -2.32 -18.39
CA HIS A 154 10.47 -3.58 -19.11
C HIS A 154 9.65 -4.61 -18.35
N ARG A 155 9.95 -4.83 -17.08
CA ARG A 155 9.17 -5.73 -16.22
C ARG A 155 7.71 -5.29 -16.08
N GLY A 156 7.47 -4.00 -15.91
CA GLY A 156 6.13 -3.45 -15.73
C GLY A 156 5.25 -3.52 -16.99
N LEU A 157 5.85 -3.67 -18.17
CA LEU A 157 5.14 -3.86 -19.44
C LEU A 157 4.72 -5.31 -19.67
N TYR A 158 5.30 -6.26 -18.93
CA TYR A 158 4.92 -7.66 -19.09
C TYR A 158 3.49 -7.90 -18.58
N GLY A 159 2.62 -8.35 -19.48
CA GLY A 159 1.20 -8.54 -19.17
C GLY A 159 0.38 -7.26 -18.96
N ALA A 160 0.93 -6.07 -19.26
CA ALA A 160 0.20 -4.83 -19.18
C ALA A 160 -0.78 -4.64 -20.36
N SER A 161 -1.88 -3.94 -20.11
CA SER A 161 -2.87 -3.55 -21.12
C SER A 161 -2.42 -2.34 -21.98
N PHE A 162 -1.22 -1.85 -21.77
CA PHE A 162 -0.59 -0.73 -22.49
C PHE A 162 0.85 -1.10 -22.89
N ASN A 163 1.44 -0.34 -23.77
CA ASN A 163 2.76 -0.61 -24.35
C ASN A 163 3.71 0.59 -24.24
N ALA A 164 4.98 0.39 -24.66
CA ALA A 164 6.02 1.41 -24.60
C ALA A 164 5.68 2.68 -25.39
N THR A 165 4.97 2.56 -26.51
CA THR A 165 4.54 3.72 -27.32
C THR A 165 3.57 4.60 -26.52
N MET A 166 2.60 4.00 -25.85
CA MET A 166 1.65 4.72 -24.99
C MET A 166 2.37 5.45 -23.84
N LEU A 167 3.36 4.80 -23.22
CA LEU A 167 4.15 5.43 -22.18
C LEU A 167 5.04 6.57 -22.70
N SER A 168 5.52 6.46 -23.92
CA SER A 168 6.25 7.55 -24.58
C SER A 168 5.35 8.76 -24.84
N GLU A 169 4.07 8.53 -25.15
CA GLU A 169 3.09 9.61 -25.28
C GLU A 169 2.78 10.26 -23.93
N VAL A 170 2.64 9.47 -22.86
CA VAL A 170 2.49 10.00 -21.50
C VAL A 170 3.65 10.93 -21.15
N ARG A 171 4.91 10.50 -21.41
CA ARG A 171 6.09 11.36 -21.20
C ARG A 171 6.05 12.65 -22.01
N ARG A 172 5.64 12.57 -23.28
CA ARG A 172 5.57 13.74 -24.18
C ARG A 172 4.51 14.73 -23.75
N ARG A 173 3.37 14.26 -23.25
CA ARG A 173 2.25 15.11 -22.78
C ARG A 173 2.44 15.59 -21.34
N GLY A 174 3.17 14.84 -20.51
CA GLY A 174 3.33 15.07 -19.08
C GLY A 174 2.21 14.46 -18.22
N TRP A 175 1.29 13.76 -18.86
CA TRP A 175 0.12 13.13 -18.20
C TRP A 175 -0.42 11.97 -19.02
#